data_0b4b530c02fb0ba83833729297aca0e1
#
_entry.id   0b4b530c02fb0ba83833729297aca0e1
#
_cell.length_a   1.000
_cell.length_b   1.000
_cell.length_c   1.000
_cell.angle_alpha   90.00
_cell.angle_beta   90.00
_cell.angle_gamma   90.00
#
_symmetry.space_group_name_H-M   'P 1'
#
loop_
_entity.id
_entity.type
_entity.pdbx_description
1 polymer ?
#
loop_
_entity_poly.entity_id
_entity_poly.type
_entity_poly.pdbx_seq_one_letter_code
_entity_poly.pdbx_strand_id
1 'polypeptide(L)' 'MQDLLKIIKWKDELIEIEYMLLKLEVAENNFVKEEQYEKAQLMLMEQKRLKRKRKYIEKKLKENERI' A
#
# COMPACT_ATOMS: atom_id res chain seq x y z
N MET A 1 -18.63 16.26 12.54
CA MET A 1 -19.35 15.45 11.56
C MET A 1 -18.39 14.65 10.71
N GLN A 2 -18.61 13.34 10.57
CA GLN A 2 -17.76 12.51 9.73
C GLN A 2 -18.04 12.79 8.26
N ASP A 3 -16.97 12.89 7.49
CA ASP A 3 -17.08 12.98 6.04
C ASP A 3 -17.08 11.56 5.47
N LEU A 4 -18.27 11.04 5.20
CA LEU A 4 -18.44 9.69 4.68
C LEU A 4 -17.76 9.47 3.35
N LEU A 5 -17.70 10.51 2.50
CA LEU A 5 -17.03 10.42 1.21
C LEU A 5 -15.52 10.22 1.37
N LYS A 6 -14.93 10.91 2.33
CA LYS A 6 -13.50 10.72 2.62
C LYS A 6 -13.21 9.32 3.15
N ILE A 7 -14.08 8.82 4.04
CA ILE A 7 -13.92 7.48 4.59
C ILE A 7 -13.99 6.43 3.49
N ILE A 8 -14.96 6.53 2.60
CA ILE A 8 -15.11 5.62 1.46
C ILE A 8 -13.86 5.69 0.57
N LYS A 9 -13.38 6.89 0.26
CA LYS A 9 -12.21 7.09 -0.56
C LYS A 9 -10.96 6.45 0.07
N TRP A 10 -10.75 6.65 1.37
CA TRP A 10 -9.63 6.05 2.08
C TRP A 10 -9.70 4.53 2.09
N LYS A 11 -10.88 3.96 2.28
CA LYS A 11 -11.07 2.51 2.24
C LYS A 11 -10.77 1.94 0.86
N ASP A 12 -11.20 2.64 -0.19
CA ASP A 12 -10.89 2.26 -1.57
C ASP A 12 -9.39 2.33 -1.84
N GLU A 13 -8.72 3.37 -1.36
CA GLU A 13 -7.27 3.50 -1.50
C GLU A 13 -6.53 2.36 -0.80
N LEU A 14 -7.01 1.93 0.37
CA LEU A 14 -6.41 0.79 1.07
C LEU A 14 -6.52 -0.49 0.26
N ILE A 15 -7.66 -0.72 -0.37
CA ILE A 15 -7.86 -1.89 -1.22
C ILE A 15 -6.88 -1.85 -2.40
N GLU A 16 -6.73 -0.70 -3.04
CA GLU A 16 -5.78 -0.53 -4.14
C GLU A 16 -4.34 -0.77 -3.69
N ILE A 17 -3.97 -0.22 -2.52
CA ILE A 17 -2.62 -0.39 -1.98
C ILE A 17 -2.34 -1.87 -1.71
N GLU A 18 -3.28 -2.59 -1.10
CA GLU A 18 -3.12 -4.02 -0.83
C GLU A 18 -2.92 -4.81 -2.12
N TYR A 19 -3.70 -4.50 -3.14
CA TYR A 19 -3.58 -5.12 -4.46
C TYR A 19 -2.22 -4.84 -5.08
N MET A 20 -1.76 -3.59 -5.03
CA MET A 20 -0.47 -3.21 -5.58
C MET A 20 0.69 -3.83 -4.82
N LEU A 21 0.57 -3.95 -3.49
CA LEU A 21 1.58 -4.62 -2.68
C LEU A 21 1.74 -6.08 -3.08
N LEU A 22 0.65 -6.79 -3.33
CA LEU A 22 0.70 -8.17 -3.80
C LEU A 22 1.41 -8.28 -5.15
N LYS A 23 1.08 -7.39 -6.08
CA LYS A 23 1.73 -7.36 -7.39
C LYS A 23 3.23 -7.10 -7.27
N LEU A 24 3.61 -6.16 -6.43
CA LEU A 24 5.02 -5.82 -6.23
C LEU A 24 5.79 -6.95 -5.58
N GLU A 25 5.19 -7.66 -4.63
CA GLU A 25 5.81 -8.84 -4.02
C GLU A 25 6.09 -9.93 -5.04
N VAL A 26 5.10 -10.22 -5.89
CA VAL A 26 5.27 -11.22 -6.96
C VAL A 26 6.36 -10.81 -7.92
N ALA A 27 6.37 -9.54 -8.32
CA ALA A 27 7.40 -9.01 -9.23
C ALA A 27 8.78 -9.08 -8.60
N GLU A 28 8.90 -8.71 -7.33
CA GLU A 28 10.16 -8.78 -6.60
C GLU A 28 10.70 -10.23 -6.57
N ASN A 29 9.85 -11.18 -6.22
CA ASN A 29 10.23 -12.59 -6.16
C ASN A 29 10.67 -13.11 -7.52
N ASN A 30 9.99 -12.71 -8.59
CA ASN A 30 10.36 -13.11 -9.95
C ASN A 30 11.71 -12.54 -10.35
N PHE A 31 11.97 -11.28 -10.03
CA PHE A 31 13.26 -10.65 -10.33
C PHE A 31 14.41 -11.31 -9.55
N VAL A 32 14.15 -11.69 -8.29
CA VAL A 32 15.15 -12.42 -7.51
C VAL A 32 15.45 -13.77 -8.14
N LYS A 33 14.45 -14.50 -8.59
CA LYS A 33 14.63 -15.79 -9.28
C LYS A 33 15.43 -15.65 -10.56
N GLU A 34 15.27 -14.54 -11.27
CA GLU A 34 15.99 -14.24 -12.50
C GLU A 34 17.33 -13.56 -12.25
N GLU A 35 17.73 -13.43 -10.99
CA GLU A 35 18.97 -12.77 -10.57
C GLU A 35 19.05 -11.29 -10.98
N GLN A 36 17.89 -10.66 -11.18
CA GLN A 36 17.81 -9.23 -11.49
C GLN A 36 17.62 -8.42 -10.20
N TYR A 37 18.66 -8.39 -9.38
CA TYR A 37 18.58 -7.84 -8.02
C TYR A 37 18.30 -6.34 -7.96
N GLU A 38 18.78 -5.56 -8.93
CA GLU A 38 18.50 -4.14 -8.99
C GLU A 38 17.02 -3.87 -9.17
N LYS A 39 16.37 -4.63 -10.07
CA LYS A 39 14.92 -4.51 -10.30
C LYS A 39 14.14 -4.97 -9.09
N ALA A 40 14.58 -6.04 -8.44
CA ALA A 40 13.97 -6.52 -7.20
C ALA A 40 14.04 -5.45 -6.11
N GLN A 41 15.16 -4.74 -6.01
CA GLN A 41 15.35 -3.66 -5.05
C GLN A 41 14.36 -2.51 -5.31
N LEU A 42 14.14 -2.16 -6.57
CA LEU A 42 13.16 -1.13 -6.92
C LEU A 42 11.74 -1.52 -6.48
N MET A 43 11.38 -2.80 -6.66
CA MET A 43 10.08 -3.30 -6.22
C MET A 43 9.95 -3.22 -4.69
N LEU A 44 11.03 -3.54 -3.97
CA LEU A 44 11.04 -3.47 -2.52
C LEU A 44 10.88 -2.03 -2.02
N MET A 45 11.57 -1.08 -2.67
CA MET A 45 11.45 0.33 -2.32
C MET A 45 10.02 0.84 -2.50
N GLU A 46 9.37 0.45 -3.59
CA GLU A 46 7.99 0.83 -3.87
C GLU A 46 7.04 0.22 -2.83
N GLN A 47 7.28 -1.02 -2.41
CA GLN A 47 6.51 -1.66 -1.34
C GLN A 47 6.61 -0.86 -0.04
N LYS A 48 7.81 -0.41 0.32
CA LYS A 48 8.03 0.38 1.53
C LYS A 48 7.26 1.71 1.47
N ARG A 49 7.26 2.35 0.32
CA ARG A 49 6.53 3.60 0.11
C ARG A 49 5.03 3.39 0.31
N LEU A 50 4.49 2.35 -0.29
CA LEU A 50 3.07 2.04 -0.18
C LEU A 50 2.68 1.63 1.24
N LYS A 51 3.53 0.92 1.95
CA LYS A 51 3.27 0.54 3.35
C LYS A 51 3.20 1.78 4.26
N ARG A 52 4.04 2.78 4.01
CA ARG A 52 3.97 4.05 4.75
C ARG A 52 2.67 4.78 4.46
N LYS A 53 2.25 4.82 3.20
CA LYS A 53 0.99 5.44 2.79
C LYS A 53 -0.18 4.72 3.43
N ARG A 54 -0.16 3.38 3.43
CA ARG A 54 -1.19 2.56 4.07
C ARG A 54 -1.33 2.90 5.55
N LYS A 55 -0.21 2.99 6.25
CA LYS A 55 -0.21 3.33 7.67
C LYS A 55 -0.83 4.70 7.93
N TYR A 56 -0.52 5.67 7.09
CA TYR A 56 -1.09 7.01 7.19
C TYR A 56 -2.62 6.98 7.03
N ILE A 57 -3.10 6.26 6.01
CA ILE A 57 -4.53 6.15 5.74
C ILE A 57 -5.25 5.42 6.88
N GLU A 58 -4.67 4.33 7.38
CA GLU A 58 -5.23 3.60 8.52
C GLU A 58 -5.38 4.49 9.75
N LYS A 59 -4.38 5.33 10.00
CA LYS A 59 -4.42 6.30 11.10
C LYS A 59 -5.56 7.30 10.91
N LYS A 60 -5.72 7.82 9.68
CA LYS A 60 -6.78 8.77 9.37
C LYS A 60 -8.16 8.14 9.54
N LEU A 61 -8.32 6.90 9.12
CA LEU A 61 -9.57 6.18 9.31
C LEU A 61 -9.89 6.00 10.78
N LYS A 62 -8.92 5.60 11.58
CA LYS A 62 -9.10 5.46 13.03
C LYS A 62 -9.55 6.75 13.69
N GLU A 63 -8.91 7.86 13.33
CA GLU A 63 -9.26 9.18 13.86
C GLU A 63 -10.69 9.57 13.52
N ASN A 64 -11.15 9.22 12.33
CA ASN A 64 -12.48 9.59 11.85
C ASN A 64 -13.58 8.63 12.29
N GLU A 65 -13.24 7.41 12.67
CA GLU A 65 -14.19 6.45 13.21
C GLU A 65 -14.37 6.59 14.73
N ARG A 66 -13.56 7.41 15.35
CA ARG A 66 -13.61 7.69 16.78
C ARG A 66 -14.60 8.80 17.05
N ILE A 67 -15.76 8.45 17.50
CA ILE A 67 -16.74 9.45 17.93
C ILE A 67 -17.12 9.19 19.37
#